data_67a45a2eab18dd3514c9479253e0da1d
#
_entry.id   67a45a2eab18dd3514c9479253e0da1d
#
_cell.length_a   1.000
_cell.length_b   1.000
_cell.length_c   1.000
_cell.angle_alpha   90.00
_cell.angle_beta   90.00
_cell.angle_gamma   90.00
#
_symmetry.space_group_name_H-M   'P 1'
#
loop_
_entity.id
_entity.type
_entity.pdbx_description
1 polymer ?
#
loop_
_entity_poly.entity_id
_entity_poly.type
_entity_poly.pdbx_seq_one_letter_code
_entity_poly.pdbx_strand_id
1 'polypeptide(L)'
;MVRMESILGFQRGFVQLAFLVLVLPLVPFPAAKAADVTSTLVIGGSRIDVTIETADAPLSQPDVIKWVQFAAESVAAYYGRFPVPHLTLRVVSFDGSGVRHGTTWAKDGGLIVIHAGSKTTPADFAEDWMLTHEMIHLAFPSMADEHHWIEEGLSVYVEPIARIRAGHWTAPQMWSDLARDMPKGLPKEGDAGLDHTHTWGRTYWGGALFSFVADVEIRKQTKNTKGLEDALRGILNAGGDIRRDWDLEKTLKMGDDAAGAEVLLKLYTEWKDKPVEVDLAAMWKQLGVESDGGSVHMNENAPLAAIRRAIETGTPVTKASDSVPPSNRVAATTAQPLAVYAGRSARSN
;
A
#
# COMPACT_ATOMS: atom_id res chain seq x y z
N MET A 1 62.79 -14.74 91.41
CA MET A 1 62.77 -15.98 92.17
C MET A 1 62.02 -16.97 91.35
N VAL A 2 62.79 -17.89 90.65
CA VAL A 2 62.59 -19.32 90.57
C VAL A 2 61.20 -19.77 89.98
N ARG A 3 61.07 -20.52 88.97
CA ARG A 3 61.55 -21.66 88.27
C ARG A 3 60.44 -21.97 87.19
N MET A 4 60.80 -22.22 85.92
CA MET A 4 61.06 -23.48 85.21
C MET A 4 60.00 -24.58 85.42
N GLU A 5 59.35 -24.98 84.33
CA GLU A 5 59.51 -26.21 83.49
C GLU A 5 58.40 -26.28 82.47
N SER A 6 58.63 -26.35 81.20
CA SER A 6 58.65 -27.35 80.17
C SER A 6 57.49 -28.38 80.26
N ILE A 7 56.81 -28.62 79.12
CA ILE A 7 56.74 -29.94 78.42
C ILE A 7 55.81 -29.88 77.21
N LEU A 8 56.31 -30.22 76.04
CA LEU A 8 55.73 -31.00 74.92
C LEU A 8 54.36 -30.68 74.38
N GLY A 9 54.13 -30.08 73.23
CA GLY A 9 54.25 -30.80 71.97
C GLY A 9 52.96 -31.44 71.50
N PHE A 10 52.28 -30.79 70.62
CA PHE A 10 51.45 -31.48 69.60
C PHE A 10 51.16 -30.48 68.47
N GLN A 11 51.90 -30.53 67.35
CA GLN A 11 51.56 -29.87 66.11
C GLN A 11 50.40 -30.60 65.48
N ARG A 12 49.24 -29.99 65.45
CA ARG A 12 48.13 -30.34 64.55
C ARG A 12 48.24 -29.47 63.32
N GLY A 13 48.68 -30.09 62.21
CA GLY A 13 48.66 -29.44 60.89
C GLY A 13 47.24 -29.20 60.46
N PHE A 14 46.89 -27.93 60.34
CA PHE A 14 45.67 -27.53 59.62
C PHE A 14 46.00 -27.54 58.14
N VAL A 15 45.44 -28.54 57.39
CA VAL A 15 45.37 -28.55 55.94
C VAL A 15 44.27 -27.53 55.55
N GLN A 16 44.64 -26.32 55.13
CA GLN A 16 43.75 -25.37 54.49
C GLN A 16 43.43 -25.89 53.07
N LEU A 17 42.25 -26.49 52.86
CA LEU A 17 41.71 -26.70 51.54
C LEU A 17 41.28 -25.33 50.95
N ALA A 18 42.09 -24.78 50.03
CA ALA A 18 41.73 -23.63 49.25
C ALA A 18 40.72 -24.09 48.20
N PHE A 19 39.43 -23.77 48.37
CA PHE A 19 38.44 -23.89 47.31
C PHE A 19 38.70 -22.79 46.28
N LEU A 20 39.27 -23.15 45.15
CA LEU A 20 39.36 -22.31 43.97
C LEU A 20 37.98 -22.21 43.32
N VAL A 21 37.23 -21.15 43.65
CA VAL A 21 35.95 -20.83 42.97
C VAL A 21 36.33 -20.27 41.59
N LEU A 22 36.24 -21.16 40.57
CA LEU A 22 36.38 -20.75 39.18
C LEU A 22 35.16 -19.92 38.76
N VAL A 23 35.22 -18.59 38.86
CA VAL A 23 34.24 -17.66 38.31
C VAL A 23 34.45 -17.63 36.81
N LEU A 24 33.69 -18.48 36.07
CA LEU A 24 33.57 -18.36 34.61
C LEU A 24 32.87 -17.04 34.29
N PRO A 25 33.46 -16.17 33.47
CA PRO A 25 32.76 -14.99 32.99
C PRO A 25 31.53 -15.46 32.21
N LEU A 26 30.35 -15.03 32.60
CA LEU A 26 29.12 -15.15 31.81
C LEU A 26 29.34 -14.34 30.55
N VAL A 27 29.77 -14.98 29.44
CA VAL A 27 29.78 -14.34 28.14
C VAL A 27 28.31 -14.16 27.74
N PRO A 28 27.82 -12.94 27.55
CA PRO A 28 26.45 -12.77 27.07
C PRO A 28 26.37 -13.41 25.69
N PHE A 29 25.60 -14.47 25.56
CA PHE A 29 25.24 -14.99 24.23
C PHE A 29 24.54 -13.86 23.50
N PRO A 30 24.95 -13.54 22.25
CA PRO A 30 24.18 -12.60 21.44
C PRO A 30 22.76 -13.16 21.36
N ALA A 31 21.77 -12.33 21.70
CA ALA A 31 20.37 -12.70 21.54
C ALA A 31 20.18 -13.17 20.09
N ALA A 32 19.68 -14.39 19.91
CA ALA A 32 19.39 -14.90 18.58
C ALA A 32 18.39 -13.95 17.93
N LYS A 33 18.76 -13.36 16.76
CA LYS A 33 17.86 -12.55 15.97
C LYS A 33 16.62 -13.39 15.67
N ALA A 34 15.42 -12.87 15.94
CA ALA A 34 14.20 -13.54 15.61
C ALA A 34 14.19 -13.86 14.08
N ALA A 35 13.79 -15.06 13.73
CA ALA A 35 13.74 -15.45 12.32
C ALA A 35 12.59 -14.72 11.62
N ASP A 36 12.81 -14.31 10.36
CA ASP A 36 11.77 -13.75 9.53
C ASP A 36 10.62 -14.76 9.32
N VAL A 37 9.39 -14.26 9.35
CA VAL A 37 8.19 -15.08 9.17
C VAL A 37 7.66 -14.86 7.76
N THR A 38 7.44 -15.94 7.01
CA THR A 38 6.94 -15.87 5.64
C THR A 38 5.54 -16.46 5.52
N SER A 39 4.72 -15.90 4.65
CA SER A 39 3.37 -16.38 4.32
C SER A 39 3.07 -16.09 2.85
N THR A 40 2.20 -16.89 2.24
CA THR A 40 1.71 -16.65 0.88
C THR A 40 0.19 -16.55 0.89
N LEU A 41 -0.34 -15.52 0.26
CA LEU A 41 -1.77 -15.32 0.01
C LEU A 41 -2.06 -15.41 -1.50
N VAL A 42 -3.29 -15.80 -1.85
CA VAL A 42 -3.79 -15.75 -3.23
C VAL A 42 -5.06 -14.91 -3.23
N ILE A 43 -5.00 -13.71 -3.79
CA ILE A 43 -6.11 -12.74 -3.76
C ILE A 43 -6.27 -12.12 -5.16
N GLY A 44 -7.50 -12.03 -5.64
CA GLY A 44 -7.79 -11.41 -6.94
C GLY A 44 -7.06 -12.05 -8.13
N GLY A 45 -6.73 -13.35 -8.03
CA GLY A 45 -5.99 -14.10 -9.05
C GLY A 45 -4.46 -13.97 -8.98
N SER A 46 -3.92 -13.31 -7.95
CA SER A 46 -2.49 -13.00 -7.81
C SER A 46 -1.90 -13.63 -6.56
N ARG A 47 -0.61 -13.95 -6.62
CA ARG A 47 0.18 -14.43 -5.49
C ARG A 47 0.82 -13.26 -4.76
N ILE A 48 0.66 -13.21 -3.44
CA ILE A 48 1.27 -12.22 -2.55
C ILE A 48 2.15 -12.96 -1.55
N ASP A 49 3.46 -12.81 -1.67
CA ASP A 49 4.43 -13.37 -0.74
C ASP A 49 4.78 -12.31 0.31
N VAL A 50 4.41 -12.58 1.56
CA VAL A 50 4.58 -11.68 2.70
C VAL A 50 5.77 -12.17 3.53
N THR A 51 6.73 -11.29 3.78
CA THR A 51 7.81 -11.51 4.74
C THR A 51 7.70 -10.50 5.87
N ILE A 52 7.59 -10.98 7.10
CA ILE A 52 7.59 -10.15 8.31
C ILE A 52 9.00 -10.20 8.89
N GLU A 53 9.72 -9.09 8.81
CA GLU A 53 11.08 -8.93 9.31
C GLU A 53 11.02 -8.45 10.77
N THR A 54 11.27 -9.37 11.69
CA THR A 54 11.08 -9.15 13.14
C THR A 54 12.38 -8.82 13.87
N ALA A 55 13.22 -7.91 13.38
CA ALA A 55 14.55 -7.63 13.93
C ALA A 55 14.63 -7.77 15.47
N ASP A 56 14.07 -6.80 16.22
CA ASP A 56 14.10 -6.78 17.70
C ASP A 56 12.69 -6.66 18.32
N ALA A 57 11.65 -6.60 17.50
CA ALA A 57 10.29 -6.28 17.91
C ALA A 57 9.26 -7.12 17.14
N PRO A 58 8.82 -8.27 17.67
CA PRO A 58 7.94 -9.18 16.95
C PRO A 58 6.55 -8.58 16.73
N LEU A 59 6.05 -8.70 15.49
CA LEU A 59 4.68 -8.39 15.10
C LEU A 59 3.81 -9.66 15.21
N SER A 60 2.53 -9.49 15.50
CA SER A 60 1.54 -10.55 15.43
C SER A 60 1.33 -10.99 13.97
N GLN A 61 1.84 -12.15 13.58
CA GLN A 61 1.68 -12.67 12.23
C GLN A 61 0.21 -12.75 11.79
N PRO A 62 -0.75 -13.26 12.60
CA PRO A 62 -2.15 -13.30 12.20
C PRO A 62 -2.74 -11.93 11.91
N ASP A 63 -2.39 -10.90 12.69
CA ASP A 63 -2.90 -9.55 12.51
C ASP A 63 -2.31 -8.90 11.25
N VAL A 64 -1.01 -9.06 11.00
CA VAL A 64 -0.37 -8.61 9.76
C VAL A 64 -0.99 -9.28 8.55
N ILE A 65 -1.20 -10.59 8.56
CA ILE A 65 -1.80 -11.31 7.43
C ILE A 65 -3.23 -10.84 7.16
N LYS A 66 -4.02 -10.61 8.20
CA LYS A 66 -5.37 -10.06 8.08
C LYS A 66 -5.37 -8.65 7.50
N TRP A 67 -4.46 -7.80 7.93
CA TRP A 67 -4.27 -6.45 7.40
C TRP A 67 -3.88 -6.46 5.91
N VAL A 68 -2.90 -7.30 5.53
CA VAL A 68 -2.51 -7.49 4.13
C VAL A 68 -3.68 -8.00 3.28
N GLN A 69 -4.45 -8.93 3.81
CA GLN A 69 -5.65 -9.44 3.14
C GLN A 69 -6.67 -8.32 2.88
N PHE A 70 -6.96 -7.49 3.88
CA PHE A 70 -7.89 -6.37 3.75
C PHE A 70 -7.45 -5.37 2.68
N ALA A 71 -6.17 -4.97 2.67
CA ALA A 71 -5.64 -4.06 1.68
C ALA A 71 -5.74 -4.65 0.26
N ALA A 72 -5.33 -5.90 0.07
CA ALA A 72 -5.35 -6.56 -1.23
C ALA A 72 -6.78 -6.82 -1.75
N GLU A 73 -7.73 -7.19 -0.88
CA GLU A 73 -9.14 -7.35 -1.21
C GLU A 73 -9.78 -6.02 -1.61
N SER A 74 -9.40 -4.92 -0.94
CA SER A 74 -9.87 -3.56 -1.28
C SER A 74 -9.44 -3.17 -2.70
N VAL A 75 -8.17 -3.37 -3.03
CA VAL A 75 -7.66 -3.09 -4.38
C VAL A 75 -8.32 -4.00 -5.42
N ALA A 76 -8.45 -5.30 -5.13
CA ALA A 76 -9.10 -6.24 -6.04
C ALA A 76 -10.60 -5.91 -6.25
N ALA A 77 -11.31 -5.42 -5.23
CA ALA A 77 -12.70 -4.99 -5.34
C ALA A 77 -12.85 -3.77 -6.27
N TYR A 78 -11.93 -2.81 -6.18
CA TYR A 78 -11.97 -1.61 -7.03
C TYR A 78 -11.60 -1.93 -8.49
N TYR A 79 -10.53 -2.68 -8.72
CA TYR A 79 -10.01 -2.98 -10.07
C TYR A 79 -10.62 -4.22 -10.73
N GLY A 80 -11.37 -5.04 -9.97
CA GLY A 80 -11.93 -6.32 -10.45
C GLY A 80 -10.94 -7.49 -10.43
N ARG A 81 -9.67 -7.23 -10.15
CA ARG A 81 -8.58 -8.18 -9.95
C ARG A 81 -7.45 -7.51 -9.17
N PHE A 82 -6.52 -8.26 -8.63
CA PHE A 82 -5.29 -7.68 -8.13
C PHE A 82 -4.39 -7.23 -9.30
N PRO A 83 -3.70 -6.07 -9.21
CA PRO A 83 -3.09 -5.44 -10.39
C PRO A 83 -1.98 -6.24 -11.07
N VAL A 84 -1.09 -6.84 -10.29
CA VAL A 84 0.08 -7.60 -10.77
C VAL A 84 -0.06 -9.08 -10.45
N PRO A 85 0.51 -10.00 -11.25
CA PRO A 85 0.38 -11.45 -11.00
C PRO A 85 1.10 -11.92 -9.74
N HIS A 86 2.14 -11.17 -9.31
CA HIS A 86 2.94 -11.47 -8.14
C HIS A 86 3.35 -10.19 -7.42
N LEU A 87 3.20 -10.18 -6.09
CA LEU A 87 3.68 -9.14 -5.19
C LEU A 87 4.60 -9.77 -4.14
N THR A 88 5.78 -9.19 -3.96
CA THR A 88 6.61 -9.39 -2.77
C THR A 88 6.34 -8.25 -1.79
N LEU A 89 5.85 -8.58 -0.61
CA LEU A 89 5.58 -7.62 0.47
C LEU A 89 6.51 -7.89 1.64
N ARG A 90 7.29 -6.88 2.03
CA ARG A 90 8.15 -6.90 3.21
C ARG A 90 7.58 -5.97 4.27
N VAL A 91 7.21 -6.52 5.40
CA VAL A 91 6.76 -5.78 6.58
C VAL A 91 7.92 -5.71 7.56
N VAL A 92 8.52 -4.54 7.69
CA VAL A 92 9.67 -4.30 8.57
C VAL A 92 9.16 -3.82 9.92
N SER A 93 9.45 -4.54 11.00
CA SER A 93 8.99 -4.14 12.33
C SER A 93 9.90 -3.07 12.94
N PHE A 94 9.31 -2.17 13.76
CA PHE A 94 10.04 -1.23 14.61
C PHE A 94 9.45 -1.19 16.01
N ASP A 95 10.21 -0.70 17.00
CA ASP A 95 9.65 -0.49 18.34
C ASP A 95 8.73 0.74 18.34
N GLY A 96 7.44 0.52 18.47
CA GLY A 96 6.41 1.56 18.43
C GLY A 96 5.06 1.02 18.01
N SER A 97 4.15 1.91 17.60
CA SER A 97 2.81 1.60 17.11
C SER A 97 2.52 2.31 15.78
N GLY A 98 1.51 1.81 15.06
CA GLY A 98 1.04 2.32 13.78
C GLY A 98 1.92 1.89 12.60
N VAL A 99 1.49 2.29 11.41
CA VAL A 99 2.15 2.01 10.14
C VAL A 99 2.88 3.28 9.67
N ARG A 100 4.08 3.11 9.10
CA ARG A 100 4.92 4.22 8.64
C ARG A 100 5.71 3.81 7.39
N HIS A 101 5.98 4.77 6.51
CA HIS A 101 6.89 4.60 5.37
C HIS A 101 6.59 3.37 4.53
N GLY A 102 5.58 3.47 3.68
CA GLY A 102 5.38 2.58 2.56
C GLY A 102 6.22 3.03 1.36
N THR A 103 6.63 2.10 0.53
CA THR A 103 7.23 2.38 -0.77
C THR A 103 7.02 1.20 -1.70
N THR A 104 6.64 1.50 -2.94
CA THR A 104 6.31 0.53 -3.98
C THR A 104 7.26 0.63 -5.16
N TRP A 105 7.70 -0.51 -5.69
CA TRP A 105 8.56 -0.63 -6.88
C TRP A 105 8.08 -1.71 -7.84
N ALA A 106 8.44 -1.56 -9.11
CA ALA A 106 8.13 -2.51 -10.20
C ALA A 106 8.98 -3.79 -10.20
N LYS A 107 9.73 -4.07 -9.12
CA LYS A 107 10.68 -5.17 -9.06
C LYS A 107 9.98 -6.53 -9.01
N ASP A 108 10.36 -7.46 -9.91
CA ASP A 108 9.92 -8.86 -9.96
C ASP A 108 8.38 -9.06 -9.92
N GLY A 109 7.65 -8.14 -10.56
CA GLY A 109 6.19 -8.09 -10.56
C GLY A 109 5.70 -6.89 -9.76
N GLY A 110 5.97 -6.84 -8.48
CA GLY A 110 5.77 -5.72 -7.55
C GLY A 110 6.51 -6.00 -6.26
N LEU A 111 7.15 -4.99 -5.70
CA LEU A 111 7.77 -5.02 -4.38
C LEU A 111 7.21 -3.86 -3.55
N ILE A 112 6.67 -4.19 -2.39
CA ILE A 112 6.30 -3.19 -1.37
C ILE A 112 7.14 -3.45 -0.12
N VAL A 113 7.73 -2.38 0.43
CA VAL A 113 8.33 -2.39 1.76
C VAL A 113 7.56 -1.41 2.63
N ILE A 114 7.07 -1.88 3.76
CA ILE A 114 6.26 -1.08 4.68
C ILE A 114 6.69 -1.34 6.12
N HIS A 115 6.67 -0.30 6.94
CA HIS A 115 7.09 -0.38 8.33
C HIS A 115 5.89 -0.38 9.26
N ALA A 116 5.81 -1.37 10.18
CA ALA A 116 4.75 -1.48 11.18
C ALA A 116 5.34 -1.60 12.60
N GLY A 117 4.77 -0.88 13.54
CA GLY A 117 5.19 -0.91 14.94
C GLY A 117 4.82 -2.23 15.62
N SER A 118 5.70 -2.77 16.45
CA SER A 118 5.46 -4.02 17.21
C SER A 118 4.29 -3.95 18.19
N LYS A 119 3.86 -2.74 18.52
CA LYS A 119 2.72 -2.45 19.43
C LYS A 119 1.45 -2.06 18.67
N THR A 120 1.45 -2.21 17.33
CA THR A 120 0.28 -1.94 16.48
C THR A 120 -0.81 -2.96 16.78
N THR A 121 -1.98 -2.46 17.14
CA THR A 121 -3.14 -3.29 17.46
C THR A 121 -3.94 -3.67 16.20
N PRO A 122 -4.82 -4.69 16.25
CA PRO A 122 -5.75 -4.98 15.16
C PRO A 122 -6.63 -3.79 14.77
N ALA A 123 -6.97 -2.91 15.72
CA ALA A 123 -7.72 -1.68 15.44
C ALA A 123 -6.89 -0.67 14.66
N ASP A 124 -5.60 -0.48 15.02
CA ASP A 124 -4.69 0.39 14.27
C ASP A 124 -4.49 -0.10 12.84
N PHE A 125 -4.39 -1.42 12.62
CA PHE A 125 -4.32 -2.00 11.28
C PHE A 125 -5.62 -1.83 10.49
N ALA A 126 -6.77 -1.86 11.13
CA ALA A 126 -8.06 -1.63 10.46
C ALA A 126 -8.23 -0.17 10.02
N GLU A 127 -7.63 0.77 10.75
CA GLU A 127 -7.61 2.21 10.40
C GLU A 127 -6.52 2.55 9.39
N ASP A 128 -5.54 1.66 9.16
CA ASP A 128 -4.43 1.95 8.25
C ASP A 128 -4.89 2.11 6.80
N TRP A 129 -4.44 3.19 6.19
CA TRP A 129 -4.68 3.51 4.79
C TRP A 129 -3.46 3.22 3.89
N MET A 130 -2.25 3.23 4.49
CA MET A 130 -0.99 3.27 3.76
C MET A 130 -0.75 2.02 2.92
N LEU A 131 -1.03 0.82 3.44
CA LEU A 131 -0.80 -0.40 2.66
C LEU A 131 -1.74 -0.49 1.44
N THR A 132 -2.99 -0.05 1.57
CA THR A 132 -3.92 0.02 0.43
C THR A 132 -3.44 1.03 -0.60
N HIS A 133 -2.97 2.20 -0.17
CA HIS A 133 -2.36 3.22 -1.03
C HIS A 133 -1.16 2.67 -1.81
N GLU A 134 -0.23 2.02 -1.13
CA GLU A 134 0.93 1.39 -1.78
C GLU A 134 0.53 0.31 -2.80
N MET A 135 -0.50 -0.48 -2.50
CA MET A 135 -0.99 -1.49 -3.44
C MET A 135 -1.69 -0.89 -4.65
N ILE A 136 -2.25 0.33 -4.55
CA ILE A 136 -2.88 1.02 -5.70
C ILE A 136 -1.82 1.47 -6.71
N HIS A 137 -0.62 1.87 -6.28
CA HIS A 137 0.48 2.17 -7.20
C HIS A 137 0.78 1.02 -8.17
N LEU A 138 0.54 -0.22 -7.78
CA LEU A 138 0.72 -1.38 -8.66
C LEU A 138 -0.22 -1.36 -9.88
N ALA A 139 -1.32 -0.61 -9.82
CA ALA A 139 -2.40 -0.62 -10.81
C ALA A 139 -2.26 0.43 -11.92
N PHE A 140 -1.20 1.22 -11.90
CA PHE A 140 -0.97 2.30 -12.86
C PHE A 140 0.46 2.21 -13.43
N PRO A 141 0.71 2.59 -14.70
CA PRO A 141 2.05 2.61 -15.25
C PRO A 141 2.94 3.62 -14.49
N SER A 142 4.24 3.35 -14.42
CA SER A 142 5.22 4.33 -13.96
C SER A 142 5.27 5.52 -14.92
N MET A 143 5.30 6.71 -14.34
CA MET A 143 5.32 7.98 -15.06
C MET A 143 6.68 8.68 -14.92
N ALA A 144 6.95 9.67 -15.77
CA ALA A 144 8.06 10.58 -15.58
C ALA A 144 7.88 11.40 -14.29
N ASP A 145 8.98 11.82 -13.67
CA ASP A 145 8.98 12.51 -12.36
C ASP A 145 8.05 13.73 -12.28
N GLU A 146 7.92 14.47 -13.40
CA GLU A 146 7.00 15.61 -13.50
C GLU A 146 5.53 15.23 -13.34
N HIS A 147 5.20 13.98 -13.62
CA HIS A 147 3.84 13.43 -13.52
C HIS A 147 3.60 12.61 -12.24
N HIS A 148 4.52 12.61 -11.29
CA HIS A 148 4.38 11.86 -10.03
C HIS A 148 3.09 12.20 -9.26
N TRP A 149 2.54 13.40 -9.48
CA TRP A 149 1.27 13.84 -8.90
C TRP A 149 0.07 12.96 -9.29
N ILE A 150 0.08 12.34 -10.49
CA ILE A 150 -1.04 11.47 -10.90
C ILE A 150 -0.98 10.13 -10.18
N GLU A 151 0.22 9.55 -9.99
CA GLU A 151 0.41 8.29 -9.28
C GLU A 151 -0.02 8.42 -7.82
N GLU A 152 0.47 9.46 -7.13
CA GLU A 152 0.10 9.75 -5.74
C GLU A 152 -1.37 10.16 -5.59
N GLY A 153 -1.83 11.03 -6.46
CA GLY A 153 -3.19 11.53 -6.41
C GLY A 153 -4.25 10.46 -6.68
N LEU A 154 -4.00 9.56 -7.61
CA LEU A 154 -4.86 8.39 -7.83
C LEU A 154 -4.89 7.52 -6.57
N SER A 155 -3.74 7.25 -5.97
CA SER A 155 -3.66 6.43 -4.76
C SER A 155 -4.42 7.07 -3.60
N VAL A 156 -4.28 8.39 -3.38
CA VAL A 156 -5.02 9.13 -2.34
C VAL A 156 -6.53 9.12 -2.57
N TYR A 157 -6.99 9.27 -3.81
CA TYR A 157 -8.42 9.32 -4.12
C TYR A 157 -9.07 7.92 -4.09
N VAL A 158 -8.39 6.92 -4.67
CA VAL A 158 -8.94 5.57 -4.85
C VAL A 158 -8.92 4.77 -3.56
N GLU A 159 -7.91 4.96 -2.68
CA GLU A 159 -7.71 4.19 -1.46
C GLU A 159 -8.98 4.11 -0.60
N PRO A 160 -9.58 5.22 -0.14
CA PRO A 160 -10.74 5.18 0.72
C PRO A 160 -11.98 4.60 0.00
N ILE A 161 -12.11 4.83 -1.31
CA ILE A 161 -13.20 4.26 -2.13
C ILE A 161 -13.04 2.74 -2.23
N ALA A 162 -11.83 2.24 -2.46
CA ALA A 162 -11.56 0.81 -2.51
C ALA A 162 -11.91 0.12 -1.19
N ARG A 163 -11.56 0.73 -0.05
CA ARG A 163 -11.88 0.20 1.29
C ARG A 163 -13.38 0.16 1.56
N ILE A 164 -14.15 1.19 1.20
CA ILE A 164 -15.62 1.13 1.38
C ILE A 164 -16.26 0.07 0.49
N ARG A 165 -15.80 -0.09 -0.76
CA ARG A 165 -16.33 -1.11 -1.68
C ARG A 165 -16.02 -2.54 -1.23
N ALA A 166 -14.94 -2.73 -0.48
CA ALA A 166 -14.61 -4.00 0.17
C ALA A 166 -15.32 -4.21 1.53
N GLY A 167 -16.04 -3.22 2.03
CA GLY A 167 -16.70 -3.27 3.34
C GLY A 167 -15.77 -3.06 4.53
N HIS A 168 -14.58 -2.50 4.31
CA HIS A 168 -13.57 -2.25 5.37
C HIS A 168 -13.59 -0.82 5.90
N TRP A 169 -14.38 0.07 5.30
CA TRP A 169 -14.54 1.46 5.70
C TRP A 169 -15.98 1.90 5.48
N THR A 170 -16.38 3.07 5.99
CA THR A 170 -17.74 3.57 5.83
C THR A 170 -17.78 4.80 4.91
N ALA A 171 -18.84 4.94 4.12
CA ALA A 171 -19.00 6.08 3.23
C ALA A 171 -19.01 7.44 3.99
N PRO A 172 -19.68 7.61 5.15
CA PRO A 172 -19.59 8.85 5.91
C PRO A 172 -18.16 9.21 6.34
N GLN A 173 -17.35 8.24 6.77
CA GLN A 173 -15.94 8.48 7.13
C GLN A 173 -15.12 8.90 5.91
N MET A 174 -15.24 8.18 4.79
CA MET A 174 -14.58 8.53 3.53
C MET A 174 -14.91 9.97 3.09
N TRP A 175 -16.19 10.32 3.04
CA TRP A 175 -16.58 11.66 2.62
C TRP A 175 -16.13 12.73 3.61
N SER A 176 -16.12 12.44 4.90
CA SER A 176 -15.59 13.34 5.94
C SER A 176 -14.11 13.63 5.72
N ASP A 177 -13.32 12.59 5.46
CA ASP A 177 -11.88 12.73 5.23
C ASP A 177 -11.59 13.46 3.91
N LEU A 178 -12.28 13.10 2.83
CA LEU A 178 -12.15 13.79 1.55
C LEU A 178 -12.56 15.27 1.64
N ALA A 179 -13.68 15.60 2.31
CA ALA A 179 -14.13 16.99 2.46
C ALA A 179 -13.15 17.83 3.31
N ARG A 180 -12.55 17.22 4.35
CA ARG A 180 -11.58 17.89 5.21
C ARG A 180 -10.26 18.15 4.48
N ASP A 181 -9.77 17.18 3.71
CA ASP A 181 -8.41 17.17 3.23
C ASP A 181 -8.24 17.60 1.76
N MET A 182 -9.26 17.46 0.92
CA MET A 182 -9.24 17.87 -0.50
C MET A 182 -8.84 19.35 -0.71
N PRO A 183 -9.19 20.31 0.18
CA PRO A 183 -8.72 21.70 0.05
C PRO A 183 -7.20 21.87 0.09
N LYS A 184 -6.44 20.88 0.59
CA LYS A 184 -4.97 20.91 0.57
C LYS A 184 -4.42 20.85 -0.85
N GLY A 185 -5.21 20.34 -1.81
CA GLY A 185 -4.88 20.22 -3.22
C GLY A 185 -5.21 21.43 -4.07
N LEU A 186 -5.91 22.45 -3.54
CA LEU A 186 -6.19 23.67 -4.27
C LEU A 186 -4.89 24.45 -4.56
N PRO A 187 -4.82 25.16 -5.69
CA PRO A 187 -3.66 25.99 -6.01
C PRO A 187 -3.44 27.08 -4.95
N LYS A 188 -2.18 27.43 -4.76
CA LYS A 188 -1.74 28.51 -3.88
C LYS A 188 -0.91 29.51 -4.67
N GLU A 189 -0.57 30.64 -4.07
CA GLU A 189 0.33 31.62 -4.66
C GLU A 189 1.62 30.94 -5.15
N GLY A 190 1.99 31.21 -6.41
CA GLY A 190 3.15 30.60 -7.07
C GLY A 190 2.89 29.24 -7.72
N ASP A 191 1.65 28.73 -7.70
CA ASP A 191 1.28 27.50 -8.42
C ASP A 191 1.40 27.70 -9.93
N ALA A 192 2.07 26.78 -10.61
CA ALA A 192 2.32 26.81 -12.05
C ALA A 192 1.67 25.64 -12.82
N GLY A 193 0.72 24.94 -12.18
CA GLY A 193 0.07 23.74 -12.70
C GLY A 193 0.65 22.45 -12.10
N LEU A 194 -0.01 21.33 -12.40
CA LEU A 194 0.29 20.06 -11.75
C LEU A 194 1.67 19.51 -12.12
N ASP A 195 2.13 19.69 -13.38
CA ASP A 195 3.43 19.22 -13.84
C ASP A 195 4.60 20.09 -13.34
N HIS A 196 4.32 21.28 -12.79
CA HIS A 196 5.34 22.24 -12.40
C HIS A 196 5.34 22.59 -10.91
N THR A 197 4.37 22.10 -10.14
CA THR A 197 4.23 22.43 -8.71
C THR A 197 4.33 21.17 -7.85
N HIS A 198 5.54 20.83 -7.40
CA HIS A 198 5.85 19.59 -6.68
C HIS A 198 5.80 19.76 -5.14
N THR A 199 4.86 20.56 -4.64
CA THR A 199 4.61 20.62 -3.17
C THR A 199 3.82 19.38 -2.73
N TRP A 200 4.02 18.94 -1.49
CA TRP A 200 3.25 17.81 -0.95
C TRP A 200 1.73 17.95 -1.19
N GLY A 201 1.17 19.13 -0.93
CA GLY A 201 -0.26 19.37 -1.15
C GLY A 201 -0.68 19.19 -2.60
N ARG A 202 0.11 19.70 -3.56
CA ARG A 202 -0.23 19.59 -4.99
C ARG A 202 0.03 18.21 -5.55
N THR A 203 1.09 17.54 -5.10
CA THR A 203 1.38 16.17 -5.53
C THR A 203 0.28 15.22 -5.07
N TYR A 204 0.01 15.15 -3.79
CA TYR A 204 -0.94 14.18 -3.23
C TYR A 204 -2.40 14.63 -3.41
N TRP A 205 -2.74 15.79 -2.89
CA TRP A 205 -4.13 16.27 -2.88
C TRP A 205 -4.54 17.00 -4.17
N GLY A 206 -3.60 17.61 -4.88
CA GLY A 206 -3.87 18.17 -6.21
C GLY A 206 -4.17 17.07 -7.23
N GLY A 207 -3.42 15.98 -7.19
CA GLY A 207 -3.71 14.80 -8.00
C GLY A 207 -4.99 14.08 -7.57
N ALA A 208 -5.30 14.02 -6.26
CA ALA A 208 -6.57 13.52 -5.77
C ALA A 208 -7.75 14.40 -6.21
N LEU A 209 -7.59 15.71 -6.18
CA LEU A 209 -8.57 16.67 -6.67
C LEU A 209 -8.84 16.50 -8.18
N PHE A 210 -7.78 16.33 -8.98
CA PHE A 210 -7.90 15.99 -10.40
C PHE A 210 -8.71 14.70 -10.58
N SER A 211 -8.39 13.64 -9.85
CA SER A 211 -9.07 12.34 -9.92
C SER A 211 -10.53 12.41 -9.50
N PHE A 212 -10.83 13.19 -8.46
CA PHE A 212 -12.21 13.43 -7.99
C PHE A 212 -13.03 14.19 -9.03
N VAL A 213 -12.50 15.27 -9.60
CA VAL A 213 -13.18 16.03 -10.66
C VAL A 213 -13.38 15.14 -11.89
N ALA A 214 -12.38 14.36 -12.27
CA ALA A 214 -12.46 13.43 -13.39
C ALA A 214 -13.58 12.38 -13.18
N ASP A 215 -13.67 11.77 -12.00
CA ASP A 215 -14.72 10.78 -11.70
C ASP A 215 -16.12 11.38 -11.82
N VAL A 216 -16.33 12.58 -11.25
CA VAL A 216 -17.62 13.29 -11.34
C VAL A 216 -17.95 13.62 -12.79
N GLU A 217 -17.00 14.14 -13.58
CA GLU A 217 -17.24 14.53 -14.97
C GLU A 217 -17.44 13.31 -15.90
N ILE A 218 -16.70 12.21 -15.72
CA ILE A 218 -16.96 10.95 -16.43
C ILE A 218 -18.40 10.50 -16.17
N ARG A 219 -18.84 10.49 -14.90
CA ARG A 219 -20.19 10.08 -14.53
C ARG A 219 -21.26 10.99 -15.12
N LYS A 220 -21.02 12.30 -15.17
CA LYS A 220 -21.94 13.24 -15.86
C LYS A 220 -22.05 12.95 -17.35
N GLN A 221 -20.91 12.82 -18.06
CA GLN A 221 -20.91 12.57 -19.50
C GLN A 221 -21.54 11.24 -19.88
N THR A 222 -21.30 10.20 -19.07
CA THR A 222 -21.80 8.84 -19.31
C THR A 222 -23.19 8.59 -18.71
N LYS A 223 -23.86 9.61 -18.18
CA LYS A 223 -25.13 9.49 -17.45
C LYS A 223 -25.03 8.47 -16.30
N ASN A 224 -23.92 8.52 -15.60
CA ASN A 224 -23.59 7.68 -14.44
C ASN A 224 -23.49 6.18 -14.72
N THR A 225 -23.25 5.78 -15.98
CA THR A 225 -23.04 4.37 -16.34
C THR A 225 -21.57 3.94 -16.23
N LYS A 226 -20.65 4.90 -16.20
CA LYS A 226 -19.21 4.72 -16.09
C LYS A 226 -18.64 5.72 -15.08
N GLY A 227 -17.53 5.35 -14.43
CA GLY A 227 -16.77 6.19 -13.52
C GLY A 227 -15.26 6.09 -13.76
N LEU A 228 -14.47 6.73 -12.91
CA LEU A 228 -13.01 6.68 -12.99
C LEU A 228 -12.49 5.24 -12.91
N GLU A 229 -13.15 4.37 -12.14
CA GLU A 229 -12.79 2.97 -12.06
C GLU A 229 -12.84 2.24 -13.42
N ASP A 230 -13.74 2.62 -14.33
CA ASP A 230 -13.80 2.02 -15.67
C ASP A 230 -12.60 2.46 -16.51
N ALA A 231 -12.20 3.73 -16.43
CA ALA A 231 -11.00 4.23 -17.07
C ALA A 231 -9.74 3.50 -16.56
N LEU A 232 -9.57 3.40 -15.24
CA LEU A 232 -8.42 2.76 -14.61
C LEU A 232 -8.38 1.24 -14.88
N ARG A 233 -9.52 0.57 -14.86
CA ARG A 233 -9.64 -0.85 -15.28
C ARG A 233 -9.26 -1.03 -16.75
N GLY A 234 -9.64 -0.09 -17.62
CA GLY A 234 -9.27 -0.10 -19.04
C GLY A 234 -7.76 -0.01 -19.23
N ILE A 235 -7.10 0.92 -18.56
CA ILE A 235 -5.63 1.07 -18.55
C ILE A 235 -4.98 -0.22 -18.07
N LEU A 236 -5.41 -0.73 -16.91
CA LEU A 236 -4.86 -1.96 -16.33
C LEU A 236 -5.07 -3.19 -17.21
N ASN A 237 -6.23 -3.31 -17.90
CA ASN A 237 -6.54 -4.41 -18.80
C ASN A 237 -5.74 -4.33 -20.10
N ALA A 238 -5.33 -3.16 -20.53
CA ALA A 238 -4.40 -2.95 -21.65
C ALA A 238 -2.94 -3.28 -21.26
N GLY A 239 -2.68 -3.67 -20.00
CA GLY A 239 -1.35 -4.02 -19.48
C GLY A 239 -0.61 -2.86 -18.83
N GLY A 240 -1.31 -1.75 -18.56
CA GLY A 240 -0.79 -0.57 -17.87
C GLY A 240 -0.76 -0.77 -16.37
N ASP A 241 0.27 -1.42 -15.86
CA ASP A 241 0.57 -1.56 -14.44
C ASP A 241 1.98 -1.03 -14.14
N ILE A 242 2.38 -0.97 -12.88
CA ILE A 242 3.65 -0.40 -12.42
C ILE A 242 4.90 -0.92 -13.18
N ARG A 243 4.82 -2.07 -13.84
CA ARG A 243 5.92 -2.68 -14.58
C ARG A 243 6.14 -2.04 -15.96
N ARG A 244 5.38 -1.01 -16.33
CA ARG A 244 5.41 -0.32 -17.61
C ARG A 244 5.69 1.15 -17.42
N ASP A 245 6.61 1.67 -18.22
CA ASP A 245 6.85 3.10 -18.37
C ASP A 245 6.04 3.57 -19.58
N TRP A 246 4.97 4.31 -19.32
CA TRP A 246 4.08 4.83 -20.36
C TRP A 246 4.06 6.35 -20.35
N ASP A 247 3.79 6.92 -21.50
CA ASP A 247 3.48 8.33 -21.67
C ASP A 247 2.12 8.66 -21.04
N LEU A 248 2.04 9.76 -20.29
CA LEU A 248 0.83 10.12 -19.54
C LEU A 248 -0.33 10.45 -20.48
N GLU A 249 -0.12 11.25 -21.54
CA GLU A 249 -1.20 11.62 -22.46
C GLU A 249 -1.81 10.38 -23.14
N LYS A 250 -0.96 9.46 -23.56
CA LYS A 250 -1.40 8.17 -24.10
C LYS A 250 -2.17 7.35 -23.06
N THR A 251 -1.71 7.32 -21.83
CA THR A 251 -2.37 6.57 -20.73
C THR A 251 -3.73 7.14 -20.42
N LEU A 252 -3.85 8.47 -20.32
CA LEU A 252 -5.12 9.15 -20.07
C LEU A 252 -6.11 8.97 -21.23
N LYS A 253 -5.61 9.01 -22.46
CA LYS A 253 -6.43 8.73 -23.66
C LYS A 253 -6.99 7.29 -23.63
N MET A 254 -6.21 6.31 -23.21
CA MET A 254 -6.70 4.93 -23.06
C MET A 254 -7.77 4.83 -21.98
N GLY A 255 -7.62 5.59 -20.89
CA GLY A 255 -8.64 5.70 -19.85
C GLY A 255 -9.95 6.30 -20.38
N ASP A 256 -9.86 7.40 -21.12
CA ASP A 256 -11.00 8.05 -21.78
C ASP A 256 -11.72 7.09 -22.72
N ASP A 257 -10.99 6.37 -23.57
CA ASP A 257 -11.55 5.40 -24.51
C ASP A 257 -12.29 4.24 -23.77
N ALA A 258 -11.74 3.77 -22.66
CA ALA A 258 -12.35 2.73 -21.83
C ALA A 258 -13.61 3.20 -21.09
N ALA A 259 -13.60 4.44 -20.62
CA ALA A 259 -14.76 5.07 -19.97
C ALA A 259 -15.84 5.51 -20.98
N GLY A 260 -15.48 5.67 -22.26
CA GLY A 260 -16.32 6.26 -23.28
C GLY A 260 -16.63 7.73 -23.02
N ALA A 261 -15.64 8.47 -22.52
CA ALA A 261 -15.74 9.88 -22.15
C ALA A 261 -14.48 10.62 -22.59
N GLU A 262 -14.55 11.93 -22.77
CA GLU A 262 -13.40 12.79 -23.09
C GLU A 262 -13.16 13.74 -21.89
N VAL A 263 -12.58 13.18 -20.82
CA VAL A 263 -12.42 13.88 -19.53
C VAL A 263 -10.98 13.95 -19.09
N LEU A 264 -10.29 12.80 -19.01
CA LEU A 264 -8.95 12.71 -18.39
C LEU A 264 -7.92 13.55 -19.16
N LEU A 265 -7.82 13.33 -20.46
CA LEU A 265 -6.85 14.06 -21.30
C LEU A 265 -7.19 15.55 -21.39
N LYS A 266 -8.50 15.89 -21.42
CA LYS A 266 -8.95 17.28 -21.41
C LYS A 266 -8.55 17.98 -20.11
N LEU A 267 -8.88 17.41 -18.96
CA LEU A 267 -8.52 17.98 -17.65
C LEU A 267 -7.00 18.09 -17.50
N TYR A 268 -6.24 17.10 -17.91
CA TYR A 268 -4.78 17.16 -17.89
C TYR A 268 -4.26 18.35 -18.71
N THR A 269 -4.73 18.52 -19.94
CA THR A 269 -4.34 19.64 -20.82
C THR A 269 -4.67 20.99 -20.17
N GLU A 270 -5.76 21.07 -19.39
CA GLU A 270 -6.17 22.29 -18.71
C GLU A 270 -5.35 22.57 -17.44
N TRP A 271 -4.88 21.53 -16.72
CA TRP A 271 -4.31 21.66 -15.38
C TRP A 271 -2.79 21.54 -15.32
N LYS A 272 -2.15 20.99 -16.35
CA LYS A 272 -0.71 20.67 -16.33
C LYS A 272 0.18 21.89 -16.18
N ASP A 273 -0.15 23.00 -16.89
CA ASP A 273 0.73 24.17 -17.05
C ASP A 273 0.21 25.44 -16.35
N LYS A 274 -0.87 25.36 -15.60
CA LYS A 274 -1.45 26.51 -14.90
C LYS A 274 -2.31 26.10 -13.71
N PRO A 275 -2.45 26.97 -12.70
CA PRO A 275 -3.38 26.74 -11.61
C PRO A 275 -4.84 26.74 -12.10
N VAL A 276 -5.61 25.77 -11.65
CA VAL A 276 -7.06 25.69 -11.91
C VAL A 276 -7.79 25.65 -10.57
N GLU A 277 -8.64 26.64 -10.36
CA GLU A 277 -9.50 26.73 -9.18
C GLU A 277 -10.69 25.79 -9.31
N VAL A 278 -11.00 25.05 -8.25
CA VAL A 278 -12.16 24.19 -8.15
C VAL A 278 -13.06 24.67 -7.01
N ASP A 279 -14.32 24.96 -7.31
CA ASP A 279 -15.31 25.27 -6.27
C ASP A 279 -15.75 23.99 -5.55
N LEU A 280 -14.94 23.56 -4.59
CA LEU A 280 -15.20 22.38 -3.76
C LEU A 280 -16.51 22.51 -2.98
N ALA A 281 -16.87 23.72 -2.52
CA ALA A 281 -18.11 23.94 -1.77
C ALA A 281 -19.34 23.66 -2.64
N ALA A 282 -19.33 24.14 -3.88
CA ALA A 282 -20.39 23.85 -4.84
C ALA A 282 -20.43 22.34 -5.20
N MET A 283 -19.27 21.69 -5.36
CA MET A 283 -19.21 20.25 -5.65
C MET A 283 -19.80 19.42 -4.49
N TRP A 284 -19.40 19.67 -3.25
CA TRP A 284 -19.94 18.99 -2.08
C TRP A 284 -21.45 19.16 -1.99
N LYS A 285 -21.94 20.40 -2.15
CA LYS A 285 -23.37 20.68 -2.15
C LYS A 285 -24.14 19.92 -3.25
N GLN A 286 -23.57 19.85 -4.48
CA GLN A 286 -24.20 19.11 -5.56
C GLN A 286 -24.23 17.60 -5.32
N LEU A 287 -23.16 17.04 -4.74
CA LEU A 287 -23.10 15.62 -4.37
C LEU A 287 -23.93 15.30 -3.12
N GLY A 288 -24.36 16.30 -2.38
CA GLY A 288 -25.10 16.13 -1.12
C GLY A 288 -24.21 15.72 0.03
N VAL A 289 -22.94 16.15 0.03
CA VAL A 289 -22.00 15.97 1.15
C VAL A 289 -22.05 17.25 1.97
N GLU A 290 -22.72 17.21 3.11
CA GLU A 290 -22.95 18.36 3.98
C GLU A 290 -22.20 18.16 5.29
N SER A 291 -21.26 19.07 5.62
CA SER A 291 -20.48 19.02 6.86
C SER A 291 -21.01 20.08 7.85
N ASP A 292 -21.24 19.67 9.09
CA ASP A 292 -21.66 20.53 10.20
C ASP A 292 -20.54 20.80 11.23
N GLY A 293 -19.29 20.64 10.82
CA GLY A 293 -18.11 20.94 11.65
C GLY A 293 -17.56 19.76 12.44
N GLY A 294 -18.05 18.55 12.22
CA GLY A 294 -17.52 17.34 12.89
C GLY A 294 -18.03 16.02 12.32
N SER A 295 -19.22 16.06 11.72
CA SER A 295 -19.82 14.94 11.00
C SER A 295 -20.22 15.32 9.59
N VAL A 296 -20.38 14.33 8.74
CA VAL A 296 -20.87 14.53 7.37
C VAL A 296 -22.25 13.89 7.26
N HIS A 297 -23.20 14.66 6.78
CA HIS A 297 -24.55 14.21 6.45
C HIS A 297 -24.72 14.06 4.94
N MET A 298 -25.44 13.00 4.53
CA MET A 298 -25.69 12.73 3.12
C MET A 298 -27.09 13.21 2.74
N ASN A 299 -27.16 14.25 1.89
CA ASN A 299 -28.42 14.74 1.34
C ASN A 299 -28.78 13.94 0.08
N GLU A 300 -29.72 13.02 0.24
CA GLU A 300 -30.17 12.15 -0.86
C GLU A 300 -30.97 12.88 -1.96
N ASN A 301 -31.39 14.10 -1.71
CA ASN A 301 -32.14 14.94 -2.67
C ASN A 301 -31.22 15.89 -3.45
N ALA A 302 -29.90 15.85 -3.23
CA ALA A 302 -28.95 16.69 -3.95
C ALA A 302 -28.89 16.32 -5.44
N PRO A 303 -28.62 17.29 -6.34
CA PRO A 303 -28.67 17.06 -7.80
C PRO A 303 -27.78 15.91 -8.29
N LEU A 304 -26.62 15.68 -7.65
CA LEU A 304 -25.67 14.63 -7.98
C LEU A 304 -25.56 13.52 -6.90
N ALA A 305 -26.56 13.39 -6.03
CA ALA A 305 -26.57 12.33 -5.01
C ALA A 305 -26.44 10.92 -5.63
N ALA A 306 -27.01 10.71 -6.82
CA ALA A 306 -26.86 9.45 -7.55
C ALA A 306 -25.41 9.19 -8.00
N ILE A 307 -24.64 10.23 -8.35
CA ILE A 307 -23.22 10.13 -8.66
C ILE A 307 -22.43 9.80 -7.40
N ARG A 308 -22.71 10.48 -6.28
CA ARG A 308 -22.10 10.17 -5.00
C ARG A 308 -22.25 8.68 -4.65
N ARG A 309 -23.47 8.15 -4.69
CA ARG A 309 -23.71 6.72 -4.43
C ARG A 309 -22.99 5.81 -5.40
N ALA A 310 -22.88 6.19 -6.67
CA ALA A 310 -22.17 5.40 -7.65
C ALA A 310 -20.64 5.41 -7.42
N ILE A 311 -20.07 6.51 -6.90
CA ILE A 311 -18.67 6.53 -6.41
C ILE A 311 -18.51 5.51 -5.26
N GLU A 312 -19.43 5.50 -4.32
CA GLU A 312 -19.43 4.60 -3.16
C GLU A 312 -19.51 3.12 -3.56
N THR A 313 -20.43 2.77 -4.48
CA THR A 313 -20.75 1.38 -4.81
C THR A 313 -20.01 0.84 -6.03
N GLY A 314 -19.53 1.72 -6.91
CA GLY A 314 -18.86 1.36 -8.17
C GLY A 314 -19.82 0.90 -9.27
N THR A 315 -19.26 0.80 -10.48
CA THR A 315 -19.90 0.10 -11.59
C THR A 315 -19.68 -1.40 -11.48
N PRO A 316 -20.69 -2.25 -11.77
CA PRO A 316 -20.50 -3.70 -11.75
C PRO A 316 -19.32 -4.12 -12.64
N VAL A 317 -18.45 -4.97 -12.12
CA VAL A 317 -17.40 -5.60 -12.94
C VAL A 317 -18.09 -6.56 -13.90
N THR A 318 -18.16 -6.21 -15.17
CA THR A 318 -18.55 -7.18 -16.20
C THR A 318 -17.46 -8.25 -16.27
N LYS A 319 -17.76 -9.47 -15.83
CA LYS A 319 -16.88 -10.62 -16.09
C LYS A 319 -16.69 -10.67 -17.58
N ALA A 320 -15.43 -10.56 -18.04
CA ALA A 320 -15.09 -10.87 -19.42
C ALA A 320 -15.70 -12.25 -19.70
N SER A 321 -16.56 -12.33 -20.71
CA SER A 321 -17.16 -13.61 -21.11
C SER A 321 -16.01 -14.58 -21.38
N ASP A 322 -16.07 -15.78 -20.78
CA ASP A 322 -15.14 -16.90 -21.02
C ASP A 322 -15.22 -17.37 -22.48
N SER A 323 -14.81 -16.52 -23.41
CA SER A 323 -14.59 -16.88 -24.81
C SER A 323 -13.09 -17.03 -25.09
N VAL A 324 -12.45 -17.93 -24.32
CA VAL A 324 -11.22 -18.57 -24.75
C VAL A 324 -11.64 -19.91 -25.42
N PRO A 325 -11.42 -20.08 -26.73
CA PRO A 325 -11.64 -21.39 -27.34
C PRO A 325 -10.68 -22.41 -26.71
N PRO A 326 -11.09 -23.66 -26.52
CA PRO A 326 -10.26 -24.67 -25.91
C PRO A 326 -9.03 -24.93 -26.80
N SER A 327 -7.88 -24.39 -26.43
CA SER A 327 -6.61 -24.75 -27.03
C SER A 327 -6.19 -26.13 -26.50
N ASN A 328 -5.93 -27.02 -27.46
CA ASN A 328 -5.47 -28.39 -27.34
C ASN A 328 -4.60 -28.69 -26.13
N ARG A 329 -5.05 -29.62 -25.30
CA ARG A 329 -4.22 -30.28 -24.29
C ARG A 329 -3.08 -30.99 -24.98
N VAL A 330 -1.86 -30.48 -24.83
CA VAL A 330 -0.63 -31.26 -25.10
C VAL A 330 -0.29 -32.03 -23.83
N ALA A 331 -0.09 -33.35 -24.03
CA ALA A 331 0.17 -34.32 -22.99
C ALA A 331 1.42 -33.96 -22.13
N ALA A 332 1.31 -34.21 -20.85
CA ALA A 332 2.41 -34.10 -19.89
C ALA A 332 3.49 -35.14 -20.23
N THR A 333 4.68 -34.67 -20.55
CA THR A 333 5.90 -35.51 -20.62
C THR A 333 6.64 -35.32 -19.31
N THR A 334 6.85 -36.43 -18.63
CA THR A 334 7.64 -36.55 -17.40
C THR A 334 9.07 -36.07 -17.62
N ALA A 335 9.51 -35.05 -16.86
CA ALA A 335 10.88 -34.60 -16.82
C ALA A 335 11.68 -35.37 -15.76
N GLN A 336 12.80 -35.96 -16.18
CA GLN A 336 13.83 -36.54 -15.32
C GLN A 336 14.66 -35.46 -14.61
N PRO A 337 15.30 -35.78 -13.47
CA PRO A 337 16.05 -34.80 -12.70
C PRO A 337 17.40 -34.51 -13.34
N LEU A 338 17.74 -33.23 -13.49
CA LEU A 338 19.04 -32.74 -13.93
C LEU A 338 20.02 -32.64 -12.76
N ALA A 339 21.22 -33.17 -13.01
CA ALA A 339 22.34 -33.27 -12.11
C ALA A 339 22.96 -31.91 -11.73
N VAL A 340 23.45 -31.86 -10.49
CA VAL A 340 24.27 -30.82 -9.91
C VAL A 340 25.56 -30.60 -10.73
N TYR A 341 25.80 -29.37 -11.17
CA TYR A 341 27.15 -28.93 -11.59
C TYR A 341 27.66 -27.82 -10.66
N ALA A 342 28.62 -28.20 -9.84
CA ALA A 342 29.49 -27.26 -9.12
C ALA A 342 30.61 -26.80 -10.05
N GLY A 343 30.92 -25.50 -10.07
CA GLY A 343 32.08 -25.06 -10.81
C GLY A 343 32.37 -23.59 -10.91
N ARG A 344 33.13 -23.07 -9.98
CA ARG A 344 34.24 -22.11 -10.09
C ARG A 344 33.97 -20.60 -10.27
N SER A 345 34.42 -19.93 -9.23
CA SER A 345 34.98 -18.58 -9.14
C SER A 345 35.84 -18.14 -10.33
N ALA A 346 35.66 -16.90 -10.80
CA ALA A 346 36.74 -16.09 -11.39
C ALA A 346 36.56 -14.62 -10.97
N ARG A 347 37.61 -14.07 -10.39
CA ARG A 347 37.83 -12.67 -10.01
C ARG A 347 38.28 -11.84 -11.22
N SER A 348 38.26 -10.52 -10.97
CA SER A 348 39.01 -9.41 -11.62
C SER A 348 38.33 -8.82 -12.87
N ASN A 349 38.11 -7.51 -12.99
CA ASN A 349 38.82 -6.30 -12.47
C ASN A 349 37.76 -5.21 -12.20
#